data_0260fb72610c548a2f6984c029ec1d3e
#
_entry.id   0260fb72610c548a2f6984c029ec1d3e
#
_cell.length_a   1.000
_cell.length_b   1.000
_cell.length_c   1.000
_cell.angle_alpha   90.00
_cell.angle_beta   90.00
_cell.angle_gamma   90.00
#
_symmetry.space_group_name_H-M   'P 1'
#
loop_
_entity.id
_entity.type
_entity.pdbx_description
1 polymer ?
#
loop_
_entity_poly.entity_id
_entity_poly.type
_entity_poly.pdbx_seq_one_letter_code
_entity_poly.pdbx_strand_id
1 'polypeptide(L)'
;MRKSVIAGNWKMHMTCAEAKSYLEEFIPLIKNIRDDRKVIIAPPFTAISTFSNHSDFDYLDISSQNIHWEDEGAFTAEISPKMLIEHGVSYAIVGHSEPRKYFSESDEQINKRAVFAQSSGLTPIVCVGETLEQRERGEADRVITRQVEQGLENTDPSNLIVAYEPIWAIGTGKTLSLIHI
;
A
#
# COMPACT_ATOMS: atom_id res chain seq x y z
N MET A 1 6.78 -4.54 20.76
CA MET A 1 7.59 -4.97 19.59
C MET A 1 6.72 -4.78 18.35
N ARG A 2 7.24 -4.27 17.22
CA ARG A 2 6.46 -4.14 15.98
C ARG A 2 6.08 -5.53 15.46
N LYS A 3 4.84 -5.70 15.00
CA LYS A 3 4.40 -6.93 14.35
C LYS A 3 5.02 -7.04 12.95
N SER A 4 5.37 -8.24 12.53
CA SER A 4 5.78 -8.49 11.14
C SER A 4 4.59 -8.32 10.21
N VAL A 5 4.77 -7.62 9.10
CA VAL A 5 3.71 -7.38 8.10
C VAL A 5 4.03 -8.13 6.83
N ILE A 6 3.05 -8.88 6.34
CA ILE A 6 3.09 -9.56 5.04
C ILE A 6 1.99 -8.94 4.20
N ALA A 7 2.37 -8.09 3.23
CA ALA A 7 1.43 -7.35 2.40
C ALA A 7 1.50 -7.81 0.94
N GLY A 8 0.36 -8.12 0.35
CA GLY A 8 0.21 -8.49 -1.06
C GLY A 8 -0.55 -7.43 -1.85
N ASN A 9 0.15 -6.69 -2.71
CA ASN A 9 -0.46 -5.78 -3.67
C ASN A 9 -0.82 -6.53 -4.95
N TRP A 10 -2.12 -6.68 -5.20
CA TRP A 10 -2.60 -7.38 -6.40
C TRP A 10 -2.48 -6.55 -7.67
N LYS A 11 -2.24 -5.25 -7.53
CA LYS A 11 -2.20 -4.35 -8.67
C LYS A 11 -3.49 -4.46 -9.51
N MET A 12 -3.39 -4.44 -10.84
CA MET A 12 -4.53 -4.56 -11.74
C MET A 12 -4.77 -6.03 -12.13
N HIS A 13 -4.97 -6.89 -11.12
CA HIS A 13 -5.30 -8.31 -11.29
C HIS A 13 -6.49 -8.69 -10.41
N MET A 14 -7.15 -9.77 -10.77
CA MET A 14 -8.29 -10.37 -10.10
C MET A 14 -9.62 -9.63 -10.28
N THR A 15 -10.56 -10.33 -10.86
CA THR A 15 -11.99 -9.99 -10.84
C THR A 15 -12.58 -10.36 -9.47
N CYS A 16 -13.82 -9.92 -9.20
CA CYS A 16 -14.53 -10.32 -7.97
C CYS A 16 -14.68 -11.84 -7.84
N ALA A 17 -14.91 -12.56 -8.94
CA ALA A 17 -15.06 -14.02 -8.92
C ALA A 17 -13.72 -14.71 -8.56
N GLU A 18 -12.63 -14.26 -9.18
CA GLU A 18 -11.29 -14.77 -8.87
C GLU A 18 -10.87 -14.42 -7.45
N ALA A 19 -11.19 -13.20 -6.96
CA ALA A 19 -10.94 -12.79 -5.59
C ALA A 19 -11.67 -13.69 -4.59
N LYS A 20 -12.93 -14.04 -4.88
CA LYS A 20 -13.71 -14.98 -4.04
C LYS A 20 -13.06 -16.36 -3.98
N SER A 21 -12.71 -16.93 -5.13
CA SER A 21 -12.03 -18.24 -5.19
C SER A 21 -10.69 -18.22 -4.45
N TYR A 22 -9.92 -17.14 -4.61
CA TYR A 22 -8.66 -16.96 -3.87
C TYR A 22 -8.90 -16.95 -2.35
N LEU A 23 -9.90 -16.23 -1.86
CA LEU A 23 -10.21 -16.16 -0.44
C LEU A 23 -10.62 -17.54 0.13
N GLU A 24 -11.43 -18.29 -0.60
CA GLU A 24 -11.82 -19.65 -0.21
C GLU A 24 -10.61 -20.58 0.01
N GLU A 25 -9.56 -20.43 -0.80
CA GLU A 25 -8.33 -21.22 -0.68
C GLU A 25 -7.35 -20.61 0.35
N PHE A 26 -7.23 -19.28 0.39
CA PHE A 26 -6.21 -18.59 1.19
C PHE A 26 -6.53 -18.53 2.68
N ILE A 27 -7.79 -18.27 3.03
CA ILE A 27 -8.20 -18.10 4.42
C ILE A 27 -7.89 -19.31 5.30
N PRO A 28 -8.17 -20.57 4.87
CA PRO A 28 -7.79 -21.73 5.65
C PRO A 28 -6.29 -21.84 5.96
N LEU A 29 -5.44 -21.27 5.11
CA LEU A 29 -3.98 -21.30 5.27
C LEU A 29 -3.48 -20.31 6.33
N ILE A 30 -4.18 -19.18 6.51
CA ILE A 30 -3.77 -18.10 7.42
C ILE A 30 -4.56 -18.03 8.73
N LYS A 31 -5.64 -18.79 8.89
CA LYS A 31 -6.51 -18.76 10.09
C LYS A 31 -5.79 -19.02 11.42
N ASN A 32 -4.62 -19.65 11.37
CA ASN A 32 -3.79 -19.95 12.54
C ASN A 32 -2.50 -19.13 12.55
N ILE A 33 -2.48 -17.99 11.84
CA ILE A 33 -1.30 -17.13 11.84
C ILE A 33 -1.06 -16.59 13.25
N ARG A 34 0.20 -16.45 13.62
CA ARG A 34 0.57 -16.01 14.97
C ARG A 34 0.22 -14.54 15.17
N ASP A 35 -0.15 -14.16 16.38
CA ASP A 35 -0.52 -12.79 16.77
C ASP A 35 0.60 -11.77 16.60
N ASP A 36 1.84 -12.23 16.39
CA ASP A 36 2.99 -11.39 16.11
C ASP A 36 3.10 -10.94 14.63
N ARG A 37 2.14 -11.34 13.79
CA ARG A 37 2.11 -11.07 12.35
C ARG A 37 0.79 -10.44 11.93
N LYS A 38 0.85 -9.69 10.83
CA LYS A 38 -0.30 -9.18 10.10
C LYS A 38 -0.22 -9.61 8.65
N VAL A 39 -1.36 -10.00 8.09
CA VAL A 39 -1.51 -10.24 6.64
C VAL A 39 -2.40 -9.14 6.09
N ILE A 40 -1.92 -8.48 5.05
CA ILE A 40 -2.63 -7.38 4.37
C ILE A 40 -2.76 -7.74 2.89
N ILE A 41 -3.96 -7.65 2.35
CA ILE A 41 -4.20 -7.79 0.90
C ILE A 41 -4.71 -6.45 0.36
N ALA A 42 -4.11 -6.01 -0.75
CA ALA A 42 -4.55 -4.82 -1.48
C ALA A 42 -5.14 -5.23 -2.84
N PRO A 43 -6.44 -5.57 -2.90
CA PRO A 43 -7.10 -5.90 -4.16
C PRO A 43 -7.38 -4.64 -4.98
N PRO A 44 -7.70 -4.74 -6.29
CA PRO A 44 -8.22 -3.61 -7.05
C PRO A 44 -9.54 -3.12 -6.43
N PHE A 45 -9.86 -1.82 -6.61
CA PHE A 45 -11.06 -1.19 -6.01
C PHE A 45 -12.34 -1.96 -6.29
N THR A 46 -12.48 -2.51 -7.50
CA THR A 46 -13.65 -3.30 -7.92
C THR A 46 -13.83 -4.59 -7.15
N ALA A 47 -12.79 -5.11 -6.49
CA ALA A 47 -12.83 -6.36 -5.73
C ALA A 47 -12.84 -6.14 -4.20
N ILE A 48 -12.70 -4.91 -3.71
CA ILE A 48 -12.68 -4.63 -2.25
C ILE A 48 -13.96 -5.14 -1.58
N SER A 49 -15.13 -4.93 -2.17
CA SER A 49 -16.41 -5.37 -1.61
C SER A 49 -16.49 -6.90 -1.41
N THR A 50 -15.72 -7.67 -2.16
CA THR A 50 -15.65 -9.13 -1.98
C THR A 50 -15.04 -9.49 -0.62
N PHE A 51 -14.09 -8.69 -0.14
CA PHE A 51 -13.47 -8.88 1.17
C PHE A 51 -14.37 -8.41 2.31
N SER A 52 -15.14 -7.33 2.13
CA SER A 52 -16.03 -6.76 3.16
C SER A 52 -17.09 -7.75 3.63
N ASN A 53 -17.51 -8.67 2.78
CA ASN A 53 -18.51 -9.69 3.11
C ASN A 53 -17.96 -10.84 3.98
N HIS A 54 -16.69 -10.79 4.33
CA HIS A 54 -16.01 -11.80 5.12
C HIS A 54 -15.53 -11.18 6.45
N SER A 55 -16.48 -10.68 7.24
CA SER A 55 -16.24 -10.06 8.56
C SER A 55 -15.63 -10.98 9.61
N ASP A 56 -15.43 -12.26 9.29
CA ASP A 56 -14.90 -13.28 10.20
C ASP A 56 -13.37 -13.36 10.19
N PHE A 57 -12.69 -12.41 9.52
CA PHE A 57 -11.24 -12.48 9.31
C PHE A 57 -10.45 -11.50 10.18
N ASP A 58 -10.47 -11.67 11.48
CA ASP A 58 -9.67 -10.88 12.43
C ASP A 58 -8.15 -10.94 12.14
N TYR A 59 -7.71 -11.82 11.26
CA TYR A 59 -6.32 -12.05 10.91
C TYR A 59 -5.92 -11.56 9.50
N LEU A 60 -6.88 -11.03 8.73
CA LEU A 60 -6.66 -10.48 7.39
C LEU A 60 -7.12 -9.03 7.32
N ASP A 61 -6.18 -8.12 7.15
CA ASP A 61 -6.46 -6.70 6.93
C ASP A 61 -6.57 -6.40 5.41
N ILE A 62 -7.39 -5.41 5.07
CA ILE A 62 -7.60 -4.96 3.70
C ILE A 62 -6.91 -3.61 3.51
N SER A 63 -6.15 -3.48 2.43
CA SER A 63 -5.58 -2.22 1.96
C SER A 63 -6.23 -1.78 0.65
N SER A 64 -6.42 -0.48 0.48
CA SER A 64 -6.61 0.08 -0.84
C SER A 64 -5.28 0.23 -1.57
N GLN A 65 -5.31 0.31 -2.90
CA GLN A 65 -4.13 0.54 -3.73
C GLN A 65 -3.83 2.03 -3.95
N ASN A 66 -4.75 2.89 -3.56
CA ASN A 66 -4.65 4.35 -3.57
C ASN A 66 -5.76 4.94 -2.70
N ILE A 67 -5.64 6.23 -2.38
CA ILE A 67 -6.63 7.00 -1.60
C ILE A 67 -6.54 8.47 -2.00
N HIS A 68 -7.67 9.17 -2.04
CA HIS A 68 -7.67 10.62 -2.23
C HIS A 68 -7.57 11.36 -0.88
N TRP A 69 -7.22 12.66 -0.94
CA TRP A 69 -7.07 13.53 0.25
C TRP A 69 -8.28 14.44 0.50
N GLU A 70 -9.45 14.06 0.00
CA GLU A 70 -10.73 14.72 0.24
C GLU A 70 -11.79 13.65 0.50
N ASP A 71 -12.77 13.98 1.35
CA ASP A 71 -13.87 13.09 1.66
C ASP A 71 -14.88 12.94 0.52
N GLU A 72 -15.07 14.00 -0.25
CA GLU A 72 -15.98 14.05 -1.40
C GLU A 72 -15.67 15.26 -2.29
N GLY A 73 -16.16 15.26 -3.51
CA GLY A 73 -16.01 16.40 -4.42
C GLY A 73 -15.90 16.02 -5.88
N ALA A 74 -15.49 16.98 -6.70
CA ALA A 74 -15.33 16.83 -8.14
C ALA A 74 -13.98 16.19 -8.50
N PHE A 75 -13.74 14.97 -8.03
CA PHE A 75 -12.50 14.22 -8.20
C PHE A 75 -12.78 12.91 -8.94
N THR A 76 -13.15 13.01 -10.21
CA THR A 76 -13.46 11.85 -11.04
C THR A 76 -12.31 10.83 -11.03
N ALA A 77 -12.62 9.55 -10.81
CA ALA A 77 -11.72 8.40 -10.68
C ALA A 77 -10.98 8.26 -9.35
N GLU A 78 -11.13 9.19 -8.41
CA GLU A 78 -10.58 9.08 -7.07
C GLU A 78 -11.54 8.35 -6.11
N ILE A 79 -10.98 7.77 -5.06
CA ILE A 79 -11.72 7.04 -4.01
C ILE A 79 -11.41 7.70 -2.66
N SER A 80 -12.45 8.12 -1.94
CA SER A 80 -12.28 8.78 -0.65
C SER A 80 -12.07 7.80 0.49
N PRO A 81 -11.47 8.25 1.63
CA PRO A 81 -11.32 7.42 2.82
C PRO A 81 -12.63 6.82 3.31
N LYS A 82 -13.71 7.61 3.36
CA LYS A 82 -15.00 7.12 3.85
C LYS A 82 -15.59 5.99 3.00
N MET A 83 -15.38 6.03 1.67
CA MET A 83 -15.78 4.93 0.79
C MET A 83 -14.98 3.65 1.06
N LEU A 84 -13.71 3.78 1.41
CA LEU A 84 -12.85 2.66 1.76
C LEU A 84 -13.21 2.06 3.12
N ILE A 85 -13.42 2.91 4.12
CA ILE A 85 -13.75 2.50 5.49
C ILE A 85 -15.09 1.76 5.53
N GLU A 86 -16.08 2.18 4.75
CA GLU A 86 -17.37 1.47 4.61
C GLU A 86 -17.18 0.01 4.21
N HIS A 87 -16.12 -0.29 3.46
CA HIS A 87 -15.76 -1.65 3.04
C HIS A 87 -14.76 -2.35 3.95
N GLY A 88 -14.49 -1.82 5.15
CA GLY A 88 -13.58 -2.45 6.13
C GLY A 88 -12.10 -2.29 5.78
N VAL A 89 -11.75 -1.39 4.87
CA VAL A 89 -10.34 -1.08 4.57
C VAL A 89 -9.71 -0.39 5.77
N SER A 90 -8.54 -0.85 6.19
CA SER A 90 -7.79 -0.32 7.33
C SER A 90 -6.40 0.21 6.93
N TYR A 91 -5.95 -0.08 5.72
CA TYR A 91 -4.67 0.38 5.17
C TYR A 91 -4.86 1.03 3.80
N ALA A 92 -3.91 1.89 3.40
CA ALA A 92 -3.89 2.48 2.06
C ALA A 92 -2.46 2.53 1.53
N ILE A 93 -2.19 1.92 0.37
CA ILE A 93 -0.93 2.09 -0.35
C ILE A 93 -0.94 3.48 -0.97
N VAL A 94 0.13 4.25 -0.73
CA VAL A 94 0.33 5.57 -1.34
C VAL A 94 1.76 5.68 -1.88
N GLY A 95 1.92 6.40 -2.98
CA GLY A 95 3.24 6.66 -3.57
C GLY A 95 3.90 5.46 -4.22
N HIS A 96 3.15 4.43 -4.60
CA HIS A 96 3.68 3.28 -5.32
C HIS A 96 4.38 3.72 -6.63
N SER A 97 5.43 3.00 -7.01
CA SER A 97 6.24 3.31 -8.19
C SER A 97 5.45 3.47 -9.50
N GLU A 98 4.37 2.72 -9.66
CA GLU A 98 3.54 2.78 -10.87
C GLU A 98 2.76 4.11 -10.99
N PRO A 99 2.00 4.61 -9.99
CA PRO A 99 1.41 5.94 -10.03
C PRO A 99 2.44 7.06 -10.19
N ARG A 100 3.58 6.99 -9.51
CA ARG A 100 4.69 7.95 -9.72
C ARG A 100 5.13 7.99 -11.18
N LYS A 101 5.26 6.81 -11.82
CA LYS A 101 5.73 6.67 -13.20
C LYS A 101 4.67 7.06 -14.24
N TYR A 102 3.45 6.54 -14.08
CA TYR A 102 2.42 6.65 -15.12
C TYR A 102 1.53 7.88 -14.99
N PHE A 103 1.38 8.41 -13.77
CA PHE A 103 0.51 9.56 -13.48
C PHE A 103 1.27 10.74 -12.90
N SER A 104 2.62 10.69 -12.87
CA SER A 104 3.50 11.76 -12.38
C SER A 104 3.16 12.18 -10.93
N GLU A 105 2.78 11.22 -10.09
CA GLU A 105 2.44 11.47 -8.70
C GLU A 105 3.66 12.02 -7.94
N SER A 106 3.53 13.23 -7.38
CA SER A 106 4.60 13.93 -6.69
C SER A 106 4.69 13.56 -5.21
N ASP A 107 5.84 13.81 -4.58
CA ASP A 107 6.02 13.58 -3.13
C ASP A 107 5.05 14.43 -2.30
N GLU A 108 4.67 15.64 -2.77
CA GLU A 108 3.65 16.49 -2.14
C GLU A 108 2.25 15.84 -2.17
N GLN A 109 1.85 15.27 -3.32
CA GLN A 109 0.57 14.58 -3.45
C GLN A 109 0.53 13.34 -2.56
N ILE A 110 1.63 12.60 -2.49
CA ILE A 110 1.78 11.43 -1.61
C ILE A 110 1.66 11.82 -0.15
N ASN A 111 2.29 12.93 0.24
CA ASN A 111 2.15 13.47 1.59
C ASN A 111 0.70 13.80 1.94
N LYS A 112 -0.02 14.53 1.07
CA LYS A 112 -1.45 14.83 1.27
C LYS A 112 -2.27 13.56 1.48
N ARG A 113 -2.03 12.53 0.65
CA ARG A 113 -2.71 11.22 0.78
C ARG A 113 -2.37 10.54 2.10
N ALA A 114 -1.10 10.52 2.50
CA ALA A 114 -0.65 9.87 3.73
C ALA A 114 -1.21 10.54 4.99
N VAL A 115 -1.14 11.87 5.06
CA VAL A 115 -1.68 12.67 6.18
C VAL A 115 -3.19 12.49 6.26
N PHE A 116 -3.90 12.55 5.13
CA PHE A 116 -5.36 12.42 5.13
C PHE A 116 -5.82 11.00 5.45
N ALA A 117 -5.10 9.97 4.98
CA ALA A 117 -5.36 8.59 5.39
C ALA A 117 -5.29 8.43 6.91
N GLN A 118 -4.25 8.95 7.56
CA GLN A 118 -4.09 8.89 9.02
C GLN A 118 -5.19 9.66 9.76
N SER A 119 -5.51 10.87 9.31
CA SER A 119 -6.58 11.68 9.93
C SER A 119 -7.94 11.01 9.82
N SER A 120 -8.14 10.18 8.81
CA SER A 120 -9.35 9.39 8.59
C SER A 120 -9.34 8.02 9.31
N GLY A 121 -8.28 7.69 10.05
CA GLY A 121 -8.18 6.44 10.81
C GLY A 121 -7.60 5.26 10.03
N LEU A 122 -7.07 5.48 8.82
CA LEU A 122 -6.38 4.46 8.03
C LEU A 122 -4.87 4.50 8.31
N THR A 123 -4.20 3.36 8.16
CA THR A 123 -2.74 3.28 8.23
C THR A 123 -2.15 3.35 6.82
N PRO A 124 -1.43 4.41 6.42
CA PRO A 124 -0.79 4.46 5.12
C PRO A 124 0.41 3.52 5.03
N ILE A 125 0.52 2.85 3.88
CA ILE A 125 1.72 2.11 3.44
C ILE A 125 2.39 2.98 2.38
N VAL A 126 3.39 3.75 2.78
CA VAL A 126 4.05 4.72 1.90
C VAL A 126 5.23 4.07 1.18
N CYS A 127 5.14 4.01 -0.14
CA CYS A 127 6.17 3.43 -0.99
C CYS A 127 7.25 4.46 -1.33
N VAL A 128 8.50 4.05 -1.15
CA VAL A 128 9.69 4.80 -1.52
C VAL A 128 10.65 3.90 -2.31
N GLY A 129 11.38 4.47 -3.24
CA GLY A 129 12.33 3.69 -4.02
C GLY A 129 12.95 4.49 -5.17
N GLU A 130 14.11 4.05 -5.60
CA GLU A 130 14.88 4.62 -6.69
C GLU A 130 14.79 3.78 -7.96
N THR A 131 14.95 4.42 -9.11
CA THR A 131 15.08 3.77 -10.42
C THR A 131 16.48 3.17 -10.59
N LEU A 132 16.64 2.28 -11.58
CA LEU A 132 17.95 1.72 -11.92
C LEU A 132 18.96 2.81 -12.26
N GLU A 133 18.54 3.80 -13.06
CA GLU A 133 19.40 4.91 -13.45
C GLU A 133 19.89 5.74 -12.26
N GLN A 134 18.99 6.03 -11.30
CA GLN A 134 19.36 6.74 -10.07
C GLN A 134 20.32 5.91 -9.22
N ARG A 135 20.12 4.61 -9.14
CA ARG A 135 21.01 3.71 -8.40
C ARG A 135 22.40 3.64 -9.03
N GLU A 136 22.48 3.47 -10.36
CA GLU A 136 23.76 3.43 -11.09
C GLU A 136 24.55 4.72 -10.99
N ARG A 137 23.85 5.87 -10.80
CA ARG A 137 24.47 7.17 -10.52
C ARG A 137 24.85 7.38 -9.04
N GLY A 138 24.60 6.40 -8.16
CA GLY A 138 24.85 6.54 -6.72
C GLY A 138 23.91 7.51 -6.00
N GLU A 139 22.71 7.76 -6.56
CA GLU A 139 21.73 8.72 -6.05
C GLU A 139 20.68 8.10 -5.12
N ALA A 140 20.75 6.79 -4.83
CA ALA A 140 19.73 6.07 -4.08
C ALA A 140 19.40 6.76 -2.74
N ASP A 141 20.40 7.02 -1.91
CA ASP A 141 20.21 7.64 -0.59
C ASP A 141 19.53 9.01 -0.71
N ARG A 142 19.97 9.84 -1.66
CA ARG A 142 19.38 11.17 -1.89
C ARG A 142 17.92 11.08 -2.29
N VAL A 143 17.59 10.14 -3.17
CA VAL A 143 16.22 9.95 -3.65
C VAL A 143 15.32 9.46 -2.52
N ILE A 144 15.75 8.42 -1.78
CA ILE A 144 14.99 7.86 -0.67
C ILE A 144 14.80 8.90 0.45
N THR A 145 15.87 9.60 0.84
CA THR A 145 15.80 10.65 1.87
C THR A 145 14.76 11.70 1.48
N ARG A 146 14.81 12.24 0.25
CA ARG A 146 13.84 13.22 -0.22
C ARG A 146 12.41 12.68 -0.16
N GLN A 147 12.18 11.45 -0.66
CA GLN A 147 10.85 10.83 -0.64
C GLN A 147 10.32 10.63 0.78
N VAL A 148 11.18 10.27 1.72
CA VAL A 148 10.83 10.14 3.14
C VAL A 148 10.54 11.51 3.75
N GLU A 149 11.43 12.49 3.59
CA GLU A 149 11.28 13.82 4.19
C GLU A 149 10.03 14.53 3.67
N GLN A 150 9.80 14.52 2.36
CA GLN A 150 8.66 15.21 1.74
C GLN A 150 7.37 14.40 1.83
N GLY A 151 7.43 13.09 1.61
CA GLY A 151 6.24 12.22 1.60
C GLY A 151 5.68 11.92 2.99
N LEU A 152 6.48 12.02 4.04
CA LEU A 152 6.07 11.72 5.42
C LEU A 152 5.99 12.97 6.32
N GLU A 153 6.14 14.16 5.76
CA GLU A 153 6.01 15.40 6.53
C GLU A 153 4.65 15.46 7.25
N ASN A 154 4.66 15.81 8.54
CA ASN A 154 3.47 15.90 9.40
C ASN A 154 2.67 14.58 9.57
N THR A 155 3.24 13.42 9.23
CA THR A 155 2.62 12.12 9.53
C THR A 155 3.01 11.64 10.94
N ASP A 156 2.16 10.80 11.55
CA ASP A 156 2.48 10.11 12.80
C ASP A 156 3.27 8.82 12.48
N PRO A 157 4.55 8.73 12.87
CA PRO A 157 5.38 7.55 12.60
C PRO A 157 4.94 6.30 13.38
N SER A 158 4.07 6.43 14.39
CA SER A 158 3.55 5.29 15.15
C SER A 158 2.46 4.52 14.37
N ASN A 159 1.77 5.20 13.44
CA ASN A 159 0.71 4.64 12.59
C ASN A 159 1.07 4.74 11.11
N LEU A 160 2.22 4.18 10.73
CA LEU A 160 2.77 4.28 9.39
C LEU A 160 3.60 3.04 9.05
N ILE A 161 3.51 2.59 7.81
CA ILE A 161 4.41 1.59 7.21
C ILE A 161 5.16 2.26 6.05
N VAL A 162 6.48 2.16 6.04
CA VAL A 162 7.29 2.55 4.88
C VAL A 162 7.67 1.28 4.12
N ALA A 163 7.30 1.21 2.85
CA ALA A 163 7.64 0.12 1.95
C ALA A 163 8.74 0.57 0.99
N TYR A 164 9.94 0.03 1.17
CA TYR A 164 11.03 0.26 0.23
C TYR A 164 10.84 -0.65 -1.00
N GLU A 165 10.67 -0.05 -2.15
CA GLU A 165 10.52 -0.72 -3.43
C GLU A 165 11.75 -0.45 -4.30
N PRO A 166 12.70 -1.40 -4.43
CA PRO A 166 13.77 -1.26 -5.42
C PRO A 166 13.15 -1.37 -6.83
N ILE A 167 12.78 -0.21 -7.43
CA ILE A 167 12.02 -0.14 -8.70
C ILE A 167 12.72 -0.95 -9.81
N TRP A 168 14.05 -0.94 -9.78
CA TRP A 168 14.90 -1.68 -10.71
C TRP A 168 14.80 -3.23 -10.58
N ALA A 169 14.28 -3.72 -9.45
CA ALA A 169 14.10 -5.16 -9.20
C ALA A 169 12.68 -5.64 -9.53
N ILE A 170 11.70 -4.74 -9.61
CA ILE A 170 10.30 -5.11 -9.81
C ILE A 170 10.11 -5.70 -11.21
N GLY A 171 9.73 -6.99 -11.28
CA GLY A 171 9.42 -7.68 -12.53
C GLY A 171 10.61 -7.93 -13.47
N THR A 172 11.84 -7.72 -13.02
CA THR A 172 13.05 -7.84 -13.84
C THR A 172 13.83 -9.14 -13.62
N GLY A 173 13.45 -9.93 -12.62
CA GLY A 173 14.24 -11.10 -12.18
C GLY A 173 15.48 -10.74 -11.36
N LYS A 174 15.80 -9.45 -11.21
CA LYS A 174 16.83 -8.99 -10.27
C LYS A 174 16.25 -9.01 -8.85
N THR A 175 17.06 -9.43 -7.90
CA THR A 175 16.65 -9.47 -6.49
C THR A 175 17.52 -8.57 -5.63
N LEU A 176 16.91 -7.95 -4.63
CA LEU A 176 17.65 -7.28 -3.57
C LEU A 176 18.37 -8.36 -2.74
N SER A 177 19.67 -8.27 -2.61
CA SER A 177 20.43 -9.13 -1.69
C SER A 177 20.55 -8.47 -0.31
N LEU A 178 20.90 -9.26 0.72
CA LEU A 178 21.11 -8.75 2.09
C LEU A 178 22.17 -7.64 2.17
N ILE A 179 23.09 -7.57 1.19
CA ILE A 179 24.08 -6.48 1.09
C ILE A 179 23.42 -5.13 0.73
N HIS A 180 22.25 -5.15 0.12
CA HIS A 180 21.54 -3.95 -0.32
C HIS A 180 20.54 -3.42 0.73
N ILE A 181 20.32 -4.19 1.78
CA ILE A 181 19.48 -3.85 2.91
C ILE A 181 20.39 -3.43 4.07
#